data_41294d03bedbdf0e0182d4502483d9ff
#
_entry.id   41294d03bedbdf0e0182d4502483d9ff
#
_cell.length_a   1.000
_cell.length_b   1.000
_cell.length_c   1.000
_cell.angle_alpha   90.00
_cell.angle_beta   90.00
_cell.angle_gamma   90.00
#
_symmetry.space_group_name_H-M   'P 1'
#
loop_
_entity.id
_entity.type
_entity.pdbx_description
1 polymer ?
#
loop_
_entity_poly.entity_id
_entity_poly.type
_entity_poly.pdbx_seq_one_letter_code
_entity_poly.pdbx_strand_id
1 'polypeptide(L)'
;MIVEDRAVEGAEPVGTWLVTFSDVIALLLAFFVMLFSMSEIKMEKWDQIISVQSSPEKLEEEVQPQLHAAKSVSKFKLKPALSLDYLAHVLEEHLTDDILLRSAIVHRLDGLVIVSLPSDTMFASGEIELQNNAKDALFRMGDVIASIGNRIDVRGHTDPELLSDKQFDSKWVISLARAAAVANELRRTGYARQLPIYALADTRFNDLDAQIPEKMRNELARRVDIVIHPHSGRL
;
A
#
# COMPACT_ATOMS: atom_id res chain seq x y z
N MET A 1 -57.52 24.81 65.32
CA MET A 1 -56.38 23.91 65.42
C MET A 1 -56.12 23.40 64.02
N ILE A 2 -55.25 24.10 63.30
CA ILE A 2 -54.99 23.92 61.86
C ILE A 2 -53.78 22.97 61.82
N VAL A 3 -53.98 21.77 61.30
CA VAL A 3 -52.88 20.82 61.02
C VAL A 3 -52.35 21.15 59.62
N GLU A 4 -51.16 21.65 59.60
CA GLU A 4 -50.40 21.99 58.40
C GLU A 4 -49.89 20.73 57.72
N ASP A 5 -50.44 20.42 56.57
CA ASP A 5 -50.06 19.31 55.72
C ASP A 5 -48.72 19.71 54.99
N ARG A 6 -47.62 19.15 55.46
CA ARG A 6 -46.30 19.32 54.83
C ARG A 6 -46.21 18.34 53.68
N ALA A 7 -46.42 18.86 52.50
CA ALA A 7 -46.09 18.17 51.25
C ALA A 7 -44.59 17.82 51.25
N VAL A 8 -44.31 16.51 51.19
CA VAL A 8 -42.96 15.99 50.96
C VAL A 8 -42.60 16.28 49.52
N GLU A 9 -41.79 17.30 49.34
CA GLU A 9 -41.19 17.65 48.04
C GLU A 9 -40.38 16.43 47.52
N GLY A 10 -40.83 15.91 46.37
CA GLY A 10 -40.24 14.74 45.75
C GLY A 10 -38.78 14.99 45.37
N ALA A 11 -37.92 14.14 45.89
CA ALA A 11 -36.52 14.05 45.43
C ALA A 11 -36.51 13.75 43.93
N GLU A 12 -36.07 14.68 43.13
CA GLU A 12 -35.76 14.49 41.71
C GLU A 12 -34.88 13.23 41.56
N PRO A 13 -35.17 12.27 40.67
CA PRO A 13 -34.34 11.11 40.49
C PRO A 13 -33.03 11.51 39.80
N VAL A 14 -32.09 11.97 40.60
CA VAL A 14 -30.72 12.27 40.18
C VAL A 14 -30.07 10.92 39.83
N GLY A 15 -30.18 10.47 38.58
CA GLY A 15 -29.49 9.29 38.16
C GLY A 15 -30.14 8.44 37.05
N THR A 16 -31.37 8.71 36.65
CA THR A 16 -32.07 7.93 35.60
C THR A 16 -31.30 7.97 34.26
N TRP A 17 -30.69 9.09 33.92
CA TRP A 17 -29.86 9.21 32.74
C TRP A 17 -28.58 8.38 32.81
N LEU A 18 -28.06 8.14 34.00
CA LEU A 18 -26.84 7.34 34.24
C LEU A 18 -27.10 5.85 33.95
N VAL A 19 -28.31 5.37 34.25
CA VAL A 19 -28.73 4.00 33.91
C VAL A 19 -28.84 3.83 32.39
N THR A 20 -29.49 4.77 31.70
CA THR A 20 -29.60 4.73 30.23
C THR A 20 -28.24 4.88 29.56
N PHE A 21 -27.36 5.72 30.09
CA PHE A 21 -25.99 5.88 29.62
C PHE A 21 -25.15 4.59 29.79
N SER A 22 -25.26 3.94 30.94
CA SER A 22 -24.58 2.65 31.21
C SER A 22 -25.07 1.54 30.29
N ASP A 23 -26.38 1.50 29.99
CA ASP A 23 -26.97 0.52 29.08
C ASP A 23 -26.42 0.71 27.64
N VAL A 24 -26.37 1.96 27.15
CA VAL A 24 -25.81 2.27 25.85
C VAL A 24 -24.34 1.88 25.74
N ILE A 25 -23.53 2.15 26.78
CA ILE A 25 -22.11 1.76 26.80
C ILE A 25 -21.97 0.22 26.82
N ALA A 26 -22.79 -0.48 27.60
CA ALA A 26 -22.77 -1.94 27.65
C ALA A 26 -23.13 -2.58 26.31
N LEU A 27 -24.14 -2.05 25.61
CA LEU A 27 -24.50 -2.48 24.26
C LEU A 27 -23.39 -2.21 23.24
N LEU A 28 -22.77 -1.04 23.34
CA LEU A 28 -21.66 -0.65 22.44
C LEU A 28 -20.43 -1.54 22.68
N LEU A 29 -20.11 -1.86 23.93
CA LEU A 29 -19.05 -2.78 24.28
C LEU A 29 -19.34 -4.19 23.74
N ALA A 30 -20.57 -4.70 23.94
CA ALA A 30 -20.98 -6.00 23.43
C ALA A 30 -20.87 -6.07 21.89
N PHE A 31 -21.24 -4.99 21.20
CA PHE A 31 -21.10 -4.88 19.76
C PHE A 31 -19.63 -4.94 19.31
N PHE A 32 -18.73 -4.21 19.96
CA PHE A 32 -17.31 -4.27 19.66
C PHE A 32 -16.69 -5.64 19.94
N VAL A 33 -17.08 -6.31 21.03
CA VAL A 33 -16.62 -7.67 21.33
C VAL A 33 -17.12 -8.65 20.26
N MET A 34 -18.35 -8.49 19.78
CA MET A 34 -18.90 -9.31 18.70
C MET A 34 -18.13 -9.07 17.39
N LEU A 35 -17.86 -7.82 17.01
CA LEU A 35 -17.05 -7.50 15.82
C LEU A 35 -15.64 -8.07 15.94
N PHE A 36 -15.01 -7.95 17.10
CA PHE A 36 -13.69 -8.50 17.35
C PHE A 36 -13.66 -10.04 17.26
N SER A 37 -14.70 -10.71 17.79
CA SER A 37 -14.83 -12.16 17.73
C SER A 37 -15.02 -12.70 16.30
N MET A 38 -15.64 -11.91 15.40
CA MET A 38 -15.80 -12.28 13.99
C MET A 38 -14.58 -11.97 13.14
N SER A 39 -13.61 -11.22 13.67
CA SER A 39 -12.36 -10.85 12.99
C SER A 39 -11.33 -11.97 13.10
N GLU A 40 -11.66 -13.16 12.61
CA GLU A 40 -10.64 -14.17 12.35
C GLU A 40 -9.83 -13.78 11.12
N ILE A 41 -8.72 -13.09 11.35
CA ILE A 41 -7.68 -12.90 10.34
C ILE A 41 -7.10 -14.29 10.06
N LYS A 42 -7.44 -14.88 8.93
CA LYS A 42 -6.82 -16.14 8.47
C LYS A 42 -5.34 -15.88 8.19
N MET A 43 -4.51 -16.07 9.20
CA MET A 43 -3.05 -15.88 9.17
C MET A 43 -2.36 -16.74 8.09
N GLU A 44 -2.93 -17.89 7.73
CA GLU A 44 -2.35 -18.82 6.76
C GLU A 44 -2.11 -18.21 5.36
N LYS A 45 -2.92 -17.25 4.96
CA LYS A 45 -2.72 -16.55 3.67
C LYS A 45 -1.68 -15.44 3.74
N TRP A 46 -1.44 -14.88 4.93
CA TRP A 46 -0.42 -13.85 5.13
C TRP A 46 0.99 -14.43 5.09
N ASP A 47 1.18 -15.67 5.55
CA ASP A 47 2.47 -16.35 5.47
C ASP A 47 2.91 -16.59 4.01
N GLN A 48 1.98 -16.79 3.08
CA GLN A 48 2.30 -16.88 1.65
C GLN A 48 2.74 -15.53 1.06
N ILE A 49 2.17 -14.43 1.52
CA ILE A 49 2.53 -13.07 1.05
C ILE A 49 3.87 -12.63 1.66
N ILE A 50 4.13 -13.04 2.91
CA ILE A 50 5.37 -12.69 3.63
C ILE A 50 6.50 -13.67 3.27
N SER A 51 6.22 -14.92 2.99
CA SER A 51 7.24 -15.93 2.66
C SER A 51 7.88 -15.73 1.28
N VAL A 52 7.25 -14.97 0.39
CA VAL A 52 7.91 -14.44 -0.81
C VAL A 52 9.05 -13.47 -0.44
N GLN A 53 9.09 -12.99 0.80
CA GLN A 53 10.07 -11.99 1.27
C GLN A 53 11.27 -12.59 2.03
N SER A 54 11.26 -13.87 2.35
CA SER A 54 12.33 -14.48 3.13
C SER A 54 12.66 -15.89 2.67
N SER A 55 13.43 -15.99 1.59
CA SER A 55 14.36 -17.09 1.44
C SER A 55 15.71 -16.62 2.00
N PRO A 56 16.05 -16.96 3.23
CA PRO A 56 17.43 -16.87 3.66
C PRO A 56 18.15 -18.06 3.03
N GLU A 57 18.94 -17.78 2.03
CA GLU A 57 20.02 -18.68 1.63
C GLU A 57 20.82 -18.99 2.88
N LYS A 58 20.77 -20.26 3.30
CA LYS A 58 21.54 -20.78 4.44
C LYS A 58 23.02 -20.58 4.16
N LEU A 59 23.59 -19.58 4.80
CA LEU A 59 24.99 -19.58 5.16
C LEU A 59 25.04 -19.84 6.66
N GLU A 60 25.18 -21.11 7.02
CA GLU A 60 25.66 -21.54 8.33
C GLU A 60 27.12 -21.11 8.42
N GLU A 61 27.36 -19.97 9.04
CA GLU A 61 28.69 -19.66 9.59
C GLU A 61 28.50 -19.27 11.05
N GLU A 62 29.04 -20.15 11.89
CA GLU A 62 29.13 -20.05 13.33
C GLU A 62 29.85 -18.75 13.71
N VAL A 63 29.16 -17.75 14.23
CA VAL A 63 29.77 -16.56 14.81
C VAL A 63 29.28 -16.36 16.23
N GLN A 64 30.20 -16.56 17.16
CA GLN A 64 30.06 -16.28 18.58
C GLN A 64 29.60 -14.84 18.86
N PRO A 65 28.78 -14.59 19.90
CA PRO A 65 28.32 -13.24 20.22
C PRO A 65 29.45 -12.47 20.92
N GLN A 66 30.16 -11.68 20.17
CA GLN A 66 30.99 -10.62 20.77
C GLN A 66 30.18 -9.31 20.73
N LEU A 67 29.79 -8.89 21.93
CA LEU A 67 29.29 -7.55 22.19
C LEU A 67 30.38 -6.51 21.82
N HIS A 68 30.32 -5.99 20.63
CA HIS A 68 30.90 -4.70 20.31
C HIS A 68 29.82 -3.80 19.75
N ALA A 69 29.30 -2.95 20.65
CA ALA A 69 28.53 -1.77 20.26
C ALA A 69 29.43 -0.86 19.41
N ALA A 70 29.64 -1.22 18.17
CA ALA A 70 30.25 -0.37 17.18
C ALA A 70 29.17 0.42 16.47
N LYS A 71 29.01 1.64 16.89
CA LYS A 71 28.34 2.78 16.32
C LYS A 71 28.84 2.99 14.88
N SER A 72 28.40 2.13 13.96
CA SER A 72 28.60 2.30 12.53
C SER A 72 27.28 2.78 11.92
N VAL A 73 26.91 4.02 12.25
CA VAL A 73 26.03 4.78 11.40
C VAL A 73 26.85 5.11 10.16
N SER A 74 26.90 4.19 9.21
CA SER A 74 27.32 4.51 7.86
C SER A 74 26.39 5.64 7.42
N LYS A 75 26.93 6.84 7.30
CA LYS A 75 26.26 7.97 6.65
C LYS A 75 25.98 7.52 5.22
N PHE A 76 24.82 6.92 5.00
CA PHE A 76 24.32 6.77 3.64
C PHE A 76 24.27 8.18 3.04
N LYS A 77 25.19 8.47 2.12
CA LYS A 77 25.10 9.68 1.31
C LYS A 77 23.85 9.52 0.47
N LEU A 78 22.75 10.05 0.95
CA LEU A 78 21.53 10.15 0.16
C LEU A 78 21.87 10.92 -1.10
N LYS A 79 21.62 10.31 -2.26
CA LYS A 79 21.81 10.96 -3.55
C LYS A 79 20.91 12.20 -3.62
N PRO A 80 21.35 13.29 -4.28
CA PRO A 80 20.52 14.48 -4.43
C PRO A 80 19.27 14.14 -5.24
N ALA A 81 18.16 14.72 -4.85
CA ALA A 81 16.92 14.59 -5.60
C ALA A 81 17.01 15.40 -6.91
N LEU A 82 16.45 14.85 -7.97
CA LEU A 82 16.36 15.50 -9.29
C LEU A 82 15.07 16.33 -9.40
N SER A 83 15.06 17.29 -10.32
CA SER A 83 13.81 17.95 -10.67
C SER A 83 12.85 16.95 -11.32
N LEU A 84 11.55 17.10 -11.05
CA LEU A 84 10.53 16.16 -11.54
C LEU A 84 10.46 16.13 -13.07
N ASP A 85 10.64 17.28 -13.72
CA ASP A 85 10.61 17.37 -15.20
C ASP A 85 11.76 16.60 -15.84
N TYR A 86 12.98 16.78 -15.32
CA TYR A 86 14.14 16.03 -15.79
C TYR A 86 13.96 14.53 -15.56
N LEU A 87 13.47 14.16 -14.37
CA LEU A 87 13.23 12.77 -14.02
C LEU A 87 12.18 12.12 -14.92
N ALA A 88 11.07 12.81 -15.19
CA ALA A 88 10.04 12.30 -16.07
C ALA A 88 10.60 12.04 -17.48
N HIS A 89 11.43 12.96 -18.00
CA HIS A 89 12.07 12.78 -19.30
C HIS A 89 13.02 11.57 -19.35
N VAL A 90 13.86 11.42 -18.33
CA VAL A 90 14.78 10.26 -18.21
C VAL A 90 14.00 8.95 -18.12
N LEU A 91 12.91 8.93 -17.34
CA LEU A 91 12.07 7.73 -17.23
C LEU A 91 11.37 7.40 -18.54
N GLU A 92 10.82 8.40 -19.24
CA GLU A 92 10.19 8.20 -20.56
C GLU A 92 11.17 7.60 -21.57
N GLU A 93 12.41 8.08 -21.60
CA GLU A 93 13.47 7.55 -22.48
C GLU A 93 13.76 6.07 -22.14
N HIS A 94 14.03 5.76 -20.88
CA HIS A 94 14.31 4.38 -20.45
C HIS A 94 13.13 3.42 -20.63
N LEU A 95 11.89 3.89 -20.43
CA LEU A 95 10.69 3.08 -20.63
C LEU A 95 10.46 2.76 -22.11
N THR A 96 10.81 3.67 -23.01
CA THR A 96 10.65 3.48 -24.45
C THR A 96 11.61 2.43 -25.01
N ASP A 97 12.81 2.34 -24.44
CA ASP A 97 13.86 1.40 -24.88
C ASP A 97 13.56 -0.05 -24.49
N ASP A 98 12.74 -0.27 -23.45
CA ASP A 98 12.40 -1.61 -22.97
C ASP A 98 11.07 -2.08 -23.57
N ILE A 99 11.07 -3.27 -24.21
CA ILE A 99 9.89 -3.82 -24.89
C ILE A 99 8.71 -4.00 -23.95
N LEU A 100 8.95 -4.38 -22.69
CA LEU A 100 7.91 -4.64 -21.70
C LEU A 100 7.41 -3.33 -21.08
N LEU A 101 8.33 -2.43 -20.76
CA LEU A 101 8.01 -1.15 -20.12
C LEU A 101 7.46 -0.10 -21.08
N ARG A 102 7.54 -0.35 -22.39
CA ARG A 102 6.95 0.54 -23.41
C ARG A 102 5.45 0.76 -23.25
N SER A 103 4.75 -0.20 -22.62
CA SER A 103 3.32 -0.06 -22.28
C SER A 103 3.06 0.76 -21.02
N ALA A 104 4.10 1.12 -20.26
CA ALA A 104 3.99 2.01 -19.12
C ALA A 104 3.69 3.44 -19.57
N ILE A 105 2.91 4.15 -18.76
CA ILE A 105 2.52 5.53 -19.04
C ILE A 105 3.11 6.43 -17.96
N VAL A 106 3.82 7.48 -18.40
CA VAL A 106 4.33 8.51 -17.47
C VAL A 106 3.36 9.68 -17.45
N HIS A 107 2.76 9.93 -16.30
CA HIS A 107 1.90 11.07 -16.05
C HIS A 107 2.68 12.14 -15.29
N ARG A 108 2.68 13.37 -15.83
CA ARG A 108 3.23 14.55 -15.15
C ARG A 108 2.07 15.32 -14.55
N LEU A 109 2.04 15.39 -13.24
CA LEU A 109 1.06 16.17 -12.48
C LEU A 109 1.79 17.27 -11.71
N ASP A 110 1.05 18.30 -11.30
CA ASP A 110 1.61 19.37 -10.47
C ASP A 110 2.23 18.80 -9.19
N GLY A 111 3.55 18.78 -9.16
CA GLY A 111 4.29 18.26 -8.01
C GLY A 111 4.44 16.75 -7.89
N LEU A 112 4.07 15.94 -8.89
CA LEU A 112 4.23 14.49 -8.89
C LEU A 112 4.57 13.96 -10.29
N VAL A 113 5.35 12.87 -10.33
CA VAL A 113 5.48 12.04 -11.53
C VAL A 113 4.95 10.66 -11.18
N ILE A 114 4.04 10.14 -12.00
CA ILE A 114 3.47 8.81 -11.83
C ILE A 114 3.85 7.95 -13.03
N VAL A 115 4.48 6.82 -12.75
CA VAL A 115 4.73 5.78 -13.76
C VAL A 115 3.72 4.67 -13.54
N SER A 116 2.75 4.56 -14.46
CA SER A 116 1.69 3.54 -14.44
C SER A 116 2.13 2.32 -15.22
N LEU A 117 2.29 1.19 -14.52
CA LEU A 117 2.67 -0.10 -15.08
C LEU A 117 1.43 -0.97 -15.26
N PRO A 118 1.03 -1.35 -16.49
CA PRO A 118 -0.11 -2.23 -16.69
C PRO A 118 0.11 -3.58 -16.03
N SER A 119 -0.84 -4.03 -15.20
CA SER A 119 -0.73 -5.31 -14.50
C SER A 119 -0.67 -6.50 -15.43
N ASP A 120 -1.36 -6.44 -16.57
CA ASP A 120 -1.45 -7.54 -17.53
C ASP A 120 -0.10 -7.85 -18.21
N THR A 121 0.84 -6.90 -18.25
CA THR A 121 2.21 -7.10 -18.72
C THR A 121 3.17 -7.59 -17.64
N MET A 122 2.87 -7.28 -16.37
CA MET A 122 3.73 -7.60 -15.23
C MET A 122 3.40 -8.95 -14.59
N PHE A 123 2.12 -9.32 -14.57
CA PHE A 123 1.59 -10.50 -13.88
C PHE A 123 0.84 -11.39 -14.87
N ALA A 124 0.80 -12.70 -14.61
CA ALA A 124 -0.14 -13.56 -15.29
C ALA A 124 -1.58 -13.26 -14.79
N SER A 125 -2.58 -13.67 -15.56
CA SER A 125 -3.98 -13.44 -15.20
C SER A 125 -4.30 -14.04 -13.83
N GLY A 126 -4.88 -13.25 -12.94
CA GLY A 126 -5.21 -13.67 -11.58
C GLY A 126 -4.02 -13.75 -10.62
N GLU A 127 -2.78 -13.70 -11.10
CA GLU A 127 -1.59 -13.88 -10.29
C GLU A 127 -1.11 -12.58 -9.62
N ILE A 128 -0.37 -12.78 -8.52
CA ILE A 128 0.30 -11.71 -7.77
C ILE A 128 1.82 -11.78 -7.88
N GLU A 129 2.35 -12.86 -8.47
CA GLU A 129 3.77 -13.03 -8.70
C GLU A 129 4.18 -12.39 -10.03
N LEU A 130 5.26 -11.61 -10.00
CA LEU A 130 5.83 -11.00 -11.19
C LEU A 130 6.39 -12.08 -12.15
N GLN A 131 6.10 -11.92 -13.43
CA GLN A 131 6.72 -12.72 -14.47
C GLN A 131 8.24 -12.44 -14.52
N ASN A 132 9.06 -13.40 -14.96
CA ASN A 132 10.51 -13.24 -14.96
C ASN A 132 10.97 -12.07 -15.84
N ASN A 133 10.36 -11.91 -17.01
CA ASN A 133 10.62 -10.75 -17.88
C ASN A 133 10.25 -9.42 -17.23
N ALA A 134 9.20 -9.38 -16.40
CA ALA A 134 8.81 -8.20 -15.62
C ALA A 134 9.82 -7.89 -14.51
N LYS A 135 10.35 -8.91 -13.82
CA LYS A 135 11.41 -8.75 -12.83
C LYS A 135 12.66 -8.12 -13.46
N ASP A 136 13.08 -8.61 -14.63
CA ASP A 136 14.23 -8.10 -15.36
C ASP A 136 14.03 -6.65 -15.82
N ALA A 137 12.82 -6.32 -16.29
CA ALA A 137 12.48 -4.96 -16.71
C ALA A 137 12.43 -3.98 -15.53
N LEU A 138 11.82 -4.39 -14.42
CA LEU A 138 11.78 -3.62 -13.17
C LEU A 138 13.19 -3.44 -12.57
N PHE A 139 14.05 -4.45 -12.71
CA PHE A 139 15.44 -4.34 -12.26
C PHE A 139 16.18 -3.24 -13.03
N ARG A 140 16.08 -3.21 -14.37
CA ARG A 140 16.68 -2.14 -15.18
C ARG A 140 16.13 -0.75 -14.86
N MET A 141 14.79 -0.63 -14.71
CA MET A 141 14.16 0.62 -14.28
C MET A 141 14.59 1.01 -12.87
N GLY A 142 14.76 0.04 -12.01
CA GLY A 142 15.15 0.24 -10.62
C GLY A 142 16.51 0.89 -10.46
N ASP A 143 17.46 0.67 -11.36
CA ASP A 143 18.75 1.35 -11.37
C ASP A 143 18.59 2.87 -11.54
N VAL A 144 17.67 3.29 -12.42
CA VAL A 144 17.32 4.70 -12.58
C VAL A 144 16.68 5.24 -11.31
N ILE A 145 15.69 4.53 -10.78
CA ILE A 145 14.96 4.91 -9.56
C ILE A 145 15.91 4.92 -8.34
N ALA A 146 16.82 3.96 -8.19
CA ALA A 146 17.81 3.95 -7.13
C ALA A 146 18.81 5.10 -7.22
N SER A 147 18.99 5.67 -8.42
CA SER A 147 19.85 6.82 -8.64
C SER A 147 19.28 8.14 -8.15
N ILE A 148 17.95 8.22 -7.96
CA ILE A 148 17.26 9.43 -7.56
C ILE A 148 17.06 9.51 -6.05
N GLY A 149 17.19 10.71 -5.49
CA GLY A 149 16.96 10.97 -4.07
C GLY A 149 15.51 11.31 -3.73
N ASN A 150 14.58 11.19 -4.67
CA ASN A 150 13.18 11.52 -4.48
C ASN A 150 12.46 10.45 -3.62
N ARG A 151 11.44 10.85 -2.88
CA ARG A 151 10.57 9.92 -2.18
C ARG A 151 9.63 9.25 -3.18
N ILE A 152 9.45 7.95 -3.03
CA ILE A 152 8.60 7.14 -3.91
C ILE A 152 7.60 6.38 -3.07
N ASP A 153 6.40 6.19 -3.58
CA ASP A 153 5.44 5.20 -3.09
C ASP A 153 4.92 4.33 -4.24
N VAL A 154 4.40 3.16 -3.92
CA VAL A 154 3.84 2.21 -4.89
C VAL A 154 2.37 1.97 -4.57
N ARG A 155 1.52 2.10 -5.58
CA ARG A 155 0.05 1.99 -5.45
C ARG A 155 -0.49 0.92 -6.37
N GLY A 156 -1.21 -0.05 -5.81
CA GLY A 156 -1.87 -1.09 -6.59
C GLY A 156 -3.33 -0.75 -6.88
N HIS A 157 -3.73 -1.00 -8.11
CA HIS A 157 -5.10 -0.80 -8.58
C HIS A 157 -5.65 -2.07 -9.23
N THR A 158 -6.96 -2.22 -9.20
CA THR A 158 -7.69 -3.29 -9.91
C THR A 158 -8.88 -2.69 -10.65
N ASP A 159 -9.45 -3.48 -11.55
CA ASP A 159 -10.73 -3.18 -12.16
C ASP A 159 -11.90 -3.64 -11.25
N PRO A 160 -13.13 -3.25 -11.56
CA PRO A 160 -14.32 -3.70 -10.84
C PRO A 160 -14.62 -5.18 -10.99
N GLU A 161 -14.17 -5.84 -12.07
CA GLU A 161 -14.56 -7.21 -12.44
C GLU A 161 -13.69 -8.31 -11.83
N LEU A 162 -12.53 -8.01 -11.29
CA LEU A 162 -11.45 -8.94 -10.93
C LEU A 162 -11.79 -9.98 -9.84
N LEU A 163 -13.03 -10.18 -9.44
CA LEU A 163 -13.41 -11.12 -8.38
C LEU A 163 -13.79 -12.52 -8.89
N SER A 164 -13.59 -12.85 -10.15
CA SER A 164 -13.91 -14.19 -10.65
C SER A 164 -12.91 -15.27 -10.23
N ASP A 165 -11.74 -14.89 -9.71
CA ASP A 165 -10.70 -15.83 -9.29
C ASP A 165 -10.84 -16.15 -7.79
N LYS A 166 -11.07 -17.43 -7.49
CA LYS A 166 -11.29 -17.97 -6.14
C LYS A 166 -10.06 -17.91 -5.22
N GLN A 167 -8.92 -17.45 -5.73
CA GLN A 167 -7.66 -17.45 -5.00
C GLN A 167 -7.56 -16.30 -3.99
N PHE A 168 -8.20 -15.16 -4.27
CA PHE A 168 -8.15 -13.99 -3.40
C PHE A 168 -9.56 -13.49 -3.07
N ASP A 169 -9.83 -13.29 -1.80
CA ASP A 169 -11.15 -12.91 -1.29
C ASP A 169 -11.46 -11.40 -1.46
N SER A 170 -10.49 -10.60 -1.91
CA SER A 170 -10.65 -9.16 -1.97
C SER A 170 -9.74 -8.48 -3.01
N LYS A 171 -10.29 -7.50 -3.73
CA LYS A 171 -9.54 -6.60 -4.63
C LYS A 171 -8.43 -5.85 -3.89
N TRP A 172 -8.64 -5.51 -2.63
CA TRP A 172 -7.65 -4.87 -1.77
C TRP A 172 -6.41 -5.75 -1.58
N VAL A 173 -6.62 -7.06 -1.36
CA VAL A 173 -5.53 -8.01 -1.19
C VAL A 173 -4.72 -8.14 -2.47
N ILE A 174 -5.37 -8.27 -3.63
CA ILE A 174 -4.68 -8.37 -4.92
C ILE A 174 -3.89 -7.10 -5.21
N SER A 175 -4.53 -5.93 -5.05
CA SER A 175 -3.87 -4.65 -5.32
C SER A 175 -2.66 -4.41 -4.40
N LEU A 176 -2.78 -4.78 -3.11
CA LEU A 176 -1.67 -4.69 -2.16
C LEU A 176 -0.54 -5.64 -2.53
N ALA A 177 -0.86 -6.90 -2.83
CA ALA A 177 0.13 -7.93 -3.14
C ALA A 177 0.92 -7.59 -4.42
N ARG A 178 0.25 -7.12 -5.47
CA ARG A 178 0.90 -6.67 -6.70
C ARG A 178 1.79 -5.44 -6.47
N ALA A 179 1.31 -4.45 -5.72
CA ALA A 179 2.13 -3.30 -5.34
C ALA A 179 3.35 -3.71 -4.50
N ALA A 180 3.19 -4.68 -3.59
CA ALA A 180 4.28 -5.22 -2.80
C ALA A 180 5.31 -5.96 -3.65
N ALA A 181 4.88 -6.75 -4.63
CA ALA A 181 5.77 -7.44 -5.56
C ALA A 181 6.65 -6.47 -6.35
N VAL A 182 6.05 -5.39 -6.89
CA VAL A 182 6.79 -4.33 -7.59
C VAL A 182 7.73 -3.60 -6.64
N ALA A 183 7.26 -3.22 -5.45
CA ALA A 183 8.08 -2.50 -4.47
C ALA A 183 9.29 -3.34 -4.00
N ASN A 184 9.11 -4.64 -3.82
CA ASN A 184 10.19 -5.54 -3.44
C ASN A 184 11.26 -5.62 -4.54
N GLU A 185 10.86 -5.69 -5.80
CA GLU A 185 11.81 -5.69 -6.90
C GLU A 185 12.60 -4.37 -6.98
N LEU A 186 11.93 -3.23 -6.80
CA LEU A 186 12.60 -1.92 -6.73
C LEU A 186 13.57 -1.81 -5.54
N ARG A 187 13.27 -2.43 -4.40
CA ARG A 187 14.22 -2.49 -3.26
C ARG A 187 15.47 -3.31 -3.58
N ARG A 188 15.33 -4.38 -4.34
CA ARG A 188 16.47 -5.23 -4.76
C ARG A 188 17.47 -4.48 -5.62
N THR A 189 17.05 -3.44 -6.34
CA THR A 189 17.94 -2.57 -7.13
C THR A 189 18.70 -1.54 -6.32
N GLY A 190 18.51 -1.51 -4.99
CA GLY A 190 19.26 -0.62 -4.09
C GLY A 190 18.58 0.71 -3.76
N TYR A 191 17.26 0.85 -3.99
CA TYR A 191 16.53 2.00 -3.48
C TYR A 191 16.54 2.01 -1.94
N ALA A 192 17.32 2.91 -1.35
CA ALA A 192 17.67 2.89 0.08
C ALA A 192 16.65 3.56 1.00
N ARG A 193 15.64 4.27 0.45
CA ARG A 193 14.61 4.97 1.24
C ARG A 193 13.44 4.05 1.56
N GLN A 194 12.62 4.47 2.52
CA GLN A 194 11.33 3.81 2.75
C GLN A 194 10.48 3.88 1.48
N LEU A 195 9.85 2.78 1.13
CA LEU A 195 8.99 2.63 -0.03
C LEU A 195 7.59 2.24 0.47
N PRO A 196 6.73 3.23 0.83
CA PRO A 196 5.36 2.97 1.23
C PRO A 196 4.59 2.27 0.11
N ILE A 197 3.69 1.36 0.50
CA ILE A 197 2.88 0.57 -0.41
C ILE A 197 1.42 0.82 -0.05
N TYR A 198 0.59 1.11 -1.06
CA TYR A 198 -0.83 1.35 -0.88
C TYR A 198 -1.66 0.42 -1.76
N ALA A 199 -2.69 -0.16 -1.18
CA ALA A 199 -3.77 -0.78 -1.94
C ALA A 199 -4.82 0.29 -2.24
N LEU A 200 -5.28 0.38 -3.46
CA LEU A 200 -6.36 1.28 -3.85
C LEU A 200 -7.53 0.52 -4.50
N ALA A 201 -7.37 -0.77 -4.76
CA ALA A 201 -8.39 -1.60 -5.39
C ALA A 201 -9.00 -0.90 -6.64
N ASP A 202 -10.31 -0.88 -6.75
CA ASP A 202 -11.05 -0.23 -7.85
C ASP A 202 -11.55 1.20 -7.51
N THR A 203 -11.08 1.80 -6.41
CA THR A 203 -11.56 3.12 -5.95
C THR A 203 -11.29 4.25 -6.95
N ARG A 204 -10.30 4.07 -7.82
CA ARG A 204 -9.91 5.04 -8.85
C ARG A 204 -10.44 4.71 -10.26
N PHE A 205 -11.32 3.72 -10.37
CA PHE A 205 -11.90 3.35 -11.65
C PHE A 205 -12.72 4.48 -12.28
N ASN A 206 -13.47 5.22 -11.47
CA ASN A 206 -14.29 6.32 -11.92
C ASN A 206 -13.51 7.59 -12.29
N ASP A 207 -12.21 7.64 -11.96
CA ASP A 207 -11.31 8.74 -12.38
C ASP A 207 -10.89 8.59 -13.86
N LEU A 208 -11.10 7.41 -14.45
CA LEU A 208 -10.85 7.17 -15.86
C LEU A 208 -11.98 7.77 -16.70
N ASP A 209 -11.62 8.30 -17.88
CA ASP A 209 -12.59 8.91 -18.78
C ASP A 209 -13.72 7.93 -19.15
N ALA A 210 -14.96 8.33 -18.88
CA ALA A 210 -16.14 7.55 -19.15
C ALA A 210 -16.42 7.32 -20.65
N GLN A 211 -15.77 8.10 -21.53
CA GLN A 211 -15.89 7.93 -22.98
C GLN A 211 -15.04 6.76 -23.51
N ILE A 212 -14.07 6.29 -22.72
CA ILE A 212 -13.28 5.12 -23.08
C ILE A 212 -14.16 3.86 -22.96
N PRO A 213 -14.12 2.94 -23.96
CA PRO A 213 -14.84 1.68 -23.88
C PRO A 213 -14.51 0.92 -22.59
N GLU A 214 -15.54 0.31 -21.97
CA GLU A 214 -15.40 -0.34 -20.66
C GLU A 214 -14.25 -1.36 -20.59
N LYS A 215 -14.10 -2.18 -21.62
CA LYS A 215 -13.00 -3.13 -21.71
C LYS A 215 -11.63 -2.45 -21.58
N MET A 216 -11.42 -1.36 -22.30
CA MET A 216 -10.15 -0.60 -22.24
C MET A 216 -9.99 0.11 -20.89
N ARG A 217 -11.09 0.59 -20.29
CA ARG A 217 -11.06 1.15 -18.94
C ARG A 217 -10.65 0.11 -17.89
N ASN A 218 -11.17 -1.12 -18.01
CA ASN A 218 -10.78 -2.23 -17.14
C ASN A 218 -9.28 -2.55 -17.28
N GLU A 219 -8.76 -2.58 -18.51
CA GLU A 219 -7.32 -2.76 -18.75
C GLU A 219 -6.48 -1.65 -18.14
N LEU A 220 -6.88 -0.38 -18.31
CA LEU A 220 -6.20 0.77 -17.70
C LEU A 220 -6.34 0.83 -16.17
N ALA A 221 -7.42 0.27 -15.63
CA ALA A 221 -7.62 0.19 -14.17
C ALA A 221 -6.71 -0.84 -13.51
N ARG A 222 -6.38 -1.95 -14.20
CA ARG A 222 -5.43 -2.96 -13.71
C ARG A 222 -3.99 -2.48 -13.88
N ARG A 223 -3.49 -1.73 -12.91
CA ARG A 223 -2.15 -1.16 -12.97
C ARG A 223 -1.49 -1.09 -11.59
N VAL A 224 -0.18 -0.94 -11.60
CA VAL A 224 0.60 -0.54 -10.43
C VAL A 224 1.27 0.79 -10.74
N ASP A 225 0.99 1.79 -9.92
CA ASP A 225 1.53 3.13 -10.05
C ASP A 225 2.76 3.29 -9.15
N ILE A 226 3.88 3.74 -9.71
CA ILE A 226 5.05 4.22 -8.99
C ILE A 226 4.95 5.73 -8.93
N VAL A 227 4.69 6.28 -7.74
CA VAL A 227 4.49 7.72 -7.54
C VAL A 227 5.75 8.34 -6.98
N ILE A 228 6.32 9.28 -7.72
CA ILE A 228 7.54 9.97 -7.38
C ILE A 228 7.21 11.38 -6.91
N HIS A 229 7.61 11.67 -5.69
CA HIS A 229 7.32 12.95 -5.03
C HIS A 229 8.42 13.97 -5.28
N PRO A 230 8.09 15.27 -5.21
CA PRO A 230 9.08 16.32 -5.27
C PRO A 230 10.05 16.20 -4.07
N HIS A 231 11.21 16.75 -4.24
CA HIS A 231 12.14 16.85 -3.13
C HIS A 231 11.58 17.84 -2.10
N SER A 232 11.04 17.31 -1.02
CA SER A 232 10.78 18.15 0.16
C SER A 232 12.12 18.37 0.87
N GLY A 233 12.69 19.56 0.72
CA GLY A 233 13.99 19.94 1.29
C GLY A 233 14.04 19.98 2.83
N ARG A 234 13.37 19.04 3.51
CA ARG A 234 13.55 18.80 4.94
C ARG A 234 14.44 17.57 5.12
N LEU A 235 15.67 17.86 5.47
CA LEU A 235 16.59 16.93 6.10
C LEU A 235 16.09 16.59 7.50
#